data_18996dd233c2e2c63d95645d08cf38e7
#
_entry.id   18996dd233c2e2c63d95645d08cf38e7
#
_cell.length_a   1.000
_cell.length_b   1.000
_cell.length_c   1.000
_cell.angle_alpha   90.00
_cell.angle_beta   90.00
_cell.angle_gamma   90.00
#
_symmetry.space_group_name_H-M   'P 1'
#
loop_
_entity.id
_entity.type
_entity.pdbx_description
1 polymer ?
#
loop_
_entity_poly.entity_id
_entity_poly.type
_entity_poly.pdbx_seq_one_letter_code
_entity_poly.pdbx_strand_id
1 'polypeptide(L)'
;VDHRYQIPGLMLAALLPVPVVVAADYLSVDAAQKAIFPQAEAFQEILLPQTPEQMQALLARAGPQPPHGMVRIWRATRGGVLLGHVFVDEVIGRQSLITYAVGIDADGALRNLEILAYRESHGGEIRNAAWRGQFAHRDALEQLRFRTDIKNISGATLSSEHVTQGVRWLLALWQSALRPVSGAG
;
A
#
# COMPACT_ATOMS: atom_id res chain seq x y z
N VAL A 1 -76.28 4.41 18.99
CA VAL A 1 -75.33 4.81 17.98
C VAL A 1 -73.93 4.53 18.53
N ASP A 2 -73.37 3.33 18.16
CA ASP A 2 -72.04 2.90 18.60
C ASP A 2 -70.96 3.44 17.67
N HIS A 3 -70.12 4.33 18.17
CA HIS A 3 -68.91 4.75 17.52
C HIS A 3 -67.73 3.81 17.92
N ARG A 4 -67.43 2.83 17.05
CA ARG A 4 -66.22 2.05 17.17
C ARG A 4 -65.02 2.87 16.68
N TYR A 5 -64.16 3.27 17.59
CA TYR A 5 -62.82 3.83 17.25
C TYR A 5 -61.93 2.69 16.75
N GLN A 6 -61.56 2.76 15.47
CA GLN A 6 -60.50 1.92 14.92
C GLN A 6 -59.15 2.56 15.27
N ILE A 7 -58.32 1.84 16.00
CA ILE A 7 -56.95 2.23 16.28
C ILE A 7 -56.08 1.84 15.04
N PRO A 8 -55.40 2.79 14.36
CA PRO A 8 -54.53 2.40 13.27
C PRO A 8 -53.34 1.61 13.80
N GLY A 9 -53.08 0.44 13.17
CA GLY A 9 -52.00 -0.45 13.53
C GLY A 9 -50.63 0.25 13.40
N LEU A 10 -49.86 0.16 14.47
CA LEU A 10 -48.50 0.62 14.56
C LEU A 10 -47.63 -0.31 13.68
N MET A 11 -47.20 0.19 12.49
CA MET A 11 -46.18 -0.54 11.70
C MET A 11 -44.84 -0.50 12.44
N LEU A 12 -44.46 -1.60 13.01
CA LEU A 12 -43.12 -1.81 13.57
C LEU A 12 -42.13 -1.96 12.41
N ALA A 13 -41.43 -0.88 12.08
CA ALA A 13 -40.35 -0.93 11.11
C ALA A 13 -39.20 -1.76 11.70
N ALA A 14 -38.98 -2.95 11.15
CA ALA A 14 -37.85 -3.77 11.49
C ALA A 14 -36.55 -3.07 11.03
N LEU A 15 -35.78 -2.54 11.96
CA LEU A 15 -34.42 -2.08 11.72
C LEU A 15 -33.56 -3.31 11.39
N LEU A 16 -33.28 -3.50 10.11
CA LEU A 16 -32.30 -4.50 9.68
C LEU A 16 -30.90 -4.06 10.15
N PRO A 17 -30.10 -4.93 10.74
CA PRO A 17 -28.74 -4.59 11.14
C PRO A 17 -27.92 -4.23 9.88
N VAL A 18 -27.43 -3.00 9.82
CA VAL A 18 -26.45 -2.60 8.81
C VAL A 18 -25.15 -3.35 9.13
N PRO A 19 -24.59 -4.13 8.20
CA PRO A 19 -23.31 -4.80 8.44
C PRO A 19 -22.25 -3.73 8.72
N VAL A 20 -21.72 -3.73 9.93
CA VAL A 20 -20.54 -2.92 10.29
C VAL A 20 -19.37 -3.55 9.55
N VAL A 21 -18.88 -2.90 8.51
CA VAL A 21 -17.60 -3.26 7.89
C VAL A 21 -16.52 -2.93 8.91
N VAL A 22 -16.07 -3.94 9.63
CA VAL A 22 -14.94 -3.81 10.56
C VAL A 22 -13.69 -3.61 9.69
N ALA A 23 -13.11 -2.42 9.78
CA ALA A 23 -11.79 -2.17 9.21
C ALA A 23 -10.81 -3.18 9.83
N ALA A 24 -10.26 -4.06 9.01
CA ALA A 24 -9.31 -5.03 9.51
C ALA A 24 -7.89 -4.50 9.31
N ASP A 25 -7.24 -4.13 10.41
CA ASP A 25 -5.79 -3.93 10.45
C ASP A 25 -5.16 -5.32 10.59
N TYR A 26 -4.34 -5.71 9.62
CA TYR A 26 -3.80 -7.07 9.54
C TYR A 26 -2.39 -7.19 10.07
N LEU A 27 -1.61 -6.11 9.96
CA LEU A 27 -0.20 -6.12 10.28
C LEU A 27 0.23 -4.75 10.80
N SER A 28 0.93 -4.71 11.92
CA SER A 28 1.56 -3.48 12.39
C SER A 28 2.76 -3.14 11.50
N VAL A 29 3.20 -1.87 11.53
CA VAL A 29 4.42 -1.43 10.81
C VAL A 29 5.63 -2.27 11.22
N ASP A 30 5.82 -2.49 12.54
CA ASP A 30 6.95 -3.27 13.05
C ASP A 30 6.91 -4.73 12.58
N ALA A 31 5.72 -5.32 12.53
CA ALA A 31 5.57 -6.68 12.04
C ALA A 31 5.84 -6.76 10.53
N ALA A 32 5.41 -5.76 9.75
CA ALA A 32 5.73 -5.67 8.32
C ALA A 32 7.23 -5.50 8.07
N GLN A 33 7.90 -4.64 8.82
CA GLN A 33 9.35 -4.47 8.76
C GLN A 33 10.09 -5.80 8.95
N LYS A 34 9.73 -6.56 9.99
CA LYS A 34 10.32 -7.87 10.28
C LYS A 34 9.96 -8.92 9.24
N ALA A 35 8.75 -8.88 8.68
CA ALA A 35 8.35 -9.77 7.59
C ALA A 35 9.14 -9.51 6.31
N ILE A 36 9.41 -8.23 6.00
CA ILE A 36 10.15 -7.80 4.81
C ILE A 36 11.65 -8.05 4.96
N PHE A 37 12.25 -7.65 6.10
CA PHE A 37 13.67 -7.84 6.39
C PHE A 37 13.86 -8.63 7.68
N PRO A 38 13.61 -9.96 7.70
CA PRO A 38 13.69 -10.77 8.92
C PRO A 38 15.10 -10.82 9.52
N GLN A 39 16.12 -10.57 8.72
CA GLN A 39 17.52 -10.53 9.17
C GLN A 39 17.96 -9.16 9.68
N ALA A 40 17.14 -8.12 9.59
CA ALA A 40 17.49 -6.80 10.09
C ALA A 40 17.49 -6.76 11.62
N GLU A 41 18.52 -6.12 12.18
CA GLU A 41 18.69 -5.90 13.60
C GLU A 41 18.10 -4.55 14.04
N ALA A 42 18.07 -3.57 13.13
CA ALA A 42 17.54 -2.26 13.39
C ALA A 42 16.76 -1.68 12.19
N PHE A 43 15.71 -0.91 12.54
CA PHE A 43 14.94 -0.10 11.60
C PHE A 43 14.98 1.35 12.09
N GLN A 44 15.62 2.22 11.33
CA GLN A 44 15.73 3.63 11.62
C GLN A 44 14.84 4.43 10.68
N GLU A 45 13.85 5.14 11.21
CA GLU A 45 13.01 6.04 10.43
C GLU A 45 13.83 7.21 9.90
N ILE A 46 13.65 7.54 8.64
CA ILE A 46 14.30 8.65 7.95
C ILE A 46 13.29 9.56 7.30
N LEU A 47 13.60 10.85 7.25
CA LEU A 47 12.83 11.84 6.52
C LEU A 47 13.47 12.03 5.14
N LEU A 48 12.63 12.11 4.10
CA LEU A 48 13.07 12.35 2.73
C LEU A 48 12.23 13.48 2.12
N PRO A 49 12.48 14.73 2.52
CA PRO A 49 11.77 15.87 1.94
C PRO A 49 12.10 15.99 0.45
N GLN A 50 11.06 16.25 -0.36
CA GLN A 50 11.19 16.47 -1.79
C GLN A 50 10.97 17.94 -2.10
N THR A 51 11.81 18.52 -2.98
CA THR A 51 11.53 19.84 -3.52
C THR A 51 10.39 19.77 -4.54
N PRO A 52 9.72 20.88 -4.87
CA PRO A 52 8.69 20.90 -5.91
C PRO A 52 9.18 20.36 -7.25
N GLU A 53 10.41 20.65 -7.64
CA GLU A 53 11.05 20.20 -8.88
C GLU A 53 11.28 18.69 -8.87
N GLN A 54 11.78 18.15 -7.75
CA GLN A 54 11.95 16.72 -7.57
C GLN A 54 10.60 15.98 -7.62
N MET A 55 9.57 16.56 -7.01
CA MET A 55 8.22 16.01 -7.07
C MET A 55 7.66 15.98 -8.49
N GLN A 56 7.83 17.06 -9.25
CA GLN A 56 7.41 17.10 -10.66
C GLN A 56 8.15 16.06 -11.52
N ALA A 57 9.46 15.93 -11.35
CA ALA A 57 10.26 14.92 -12.05
C ALA A 57 9.81 13.50 -11.69
N LEU A 58 9.48 13.26 -10.42
CA LEU A 58 8.98 11.98 -9.94
C LEU A 58 7.61 11.64 -10.54
N LEU A 59 6.68 12.60 -10.56
CA LEU A 59 5.36 12.44 -11.19
C LEU A 59 5.45 12.18 -12.69
N ALA A 60 6.34 12.88 -13.39
CA ALA A 60 6.56 12.67 -14.83
C ALA A 60 7.08 11.26 -15.13
N ARG A 61 7.89 10.68 -14.23
CA ARG A 61 8.51 9.37 -14.39
C ARG A 61 7.62 8.22 -13.95
N ALA A 62 6.97 8.34 -12.79
CA ALA A 62 6.19 7.27 -12.17
C ALA A 62 4.72 7.26 -12.59
N GLY A 63 4.20 8.39 -13.12
CA GLY A 63 2.80 8.57 -13.45
C GLY A 63 2.04 9.46 -12.45
N PRO A 64 0.74 9.69 -12.70
CA PRO A 64 -0.02 10.79 -12.09
C PRO A 64 -0.50 10.56 -10.65
N GLN A 65 -0.21 9.44 -10.01
CA GLN A 65 -0.77 9.15 -8.70
C GLN A 65 0.29 9.27 -7.60
N PRO A 66 0.38 10.44 -6.93
CA PRO A 66 1.20 10.56 -5.73
C PRO A 66 0.59 9.74 -4.59
N PRO A 67 1.40 9.33 -3.60
CA PRO A 67 0.91 8.70 -2.39
C PRO A 67 -0.12 9.57 -1.68
N HIS A 68 -1.02 8.93 -0.93
CA HIS A 68 -2.01 9.57 -0.10
C HIS A 68 -1.41 9.85 1.28
N GLY A 69 -0.86 11.04 1.48
CA GLY A 69 -0.23 11.42 2.73
C GLY A 69 1.30 11.42 2.68
N MET A 70 1.92 11.38 3.85
CA MET A 70 3.38 11.39 3.97
C MET A 70 3.90 9.95 3.98
N VAL A 71 4.69 9.60 2.97
CA VAL A 71 5.40 8.31 2.92
C VAL A 71 6.34 8.23 4.11
N ARG A 72 6.23 7.17 4.90
CA ARG A 72 7.16 6.87 5.97
C ARG A 72 8.20 5.88 5.48
N ILE A 73 9.46 6.11 5.85
CA ILE A 73 10.60 5.37 5.31
C ILE A 73 11.52 4.94 6.44
N TRP A 74 11.96 3.70 6.44
CA TRP A 74 12.95 3.16 7.37
C TRP A 74 14.11 2.54 6.63
N ARG A 75 15.32 2.77 7.16
CA ARG A 75 16.52 2.01 6.79
C ARG A 75 16.57 0.72 7.61
N ALA A 76 16.65 -0.40 6.93
CA ALA A 76 16.85 -1.71 7.55
C ALA A 76 18.35 -2.04 7.54
N THR A 77 18.93 -2.32 8.71
CA THR A 77 20.37 -2.58 8.83
C THR A 77 20.64 -3.84 9.64
N ARG A 78 21.80 -4.46 9.39
CA ARG A 78 22.38 -5.55 10.19
C ARG A 78 23.87 -5.33 10.36
N GLY A 79 24.35 -5.33 11.61
CA GLY A 79 25.75 -5.03 11.91
C GLY A 79 26.22 -3.68 11.32
N GLY A 80 25.33 -2.69 11.22
CA GLY A 80 25.62 -1.40 10.60
C GLY A 80 25.55 -1.39 9.05
N VAL A 81 25.44 -2.54 8.39
CA VAL A 81 25.32 -2.65 6.94
C VAL A 81 23.88 -2.45 6.50
N LEU A 82 23.66 -1.60 5.48
CA LEU A 82 22.34 -1.37 4.90
C LEU A 82 21.88 -2.62 4.14
N LEU A 83 20.72 -3.15 4.51
CA LEU A 83 20.04 -4.24 3.79
C LEU A 83 19.08 -3.68 2.74
N GLY A 84 18.45 -2.55 3.03
CA GLY A 84 17.48 -1.90 2.17
C GLY A 84 16.61 -0.91 2.93
N HIS A 85 15.48 -0.56 2.33
CA HIS A 85 14.51 0.40 2.90
C HIS A 85 13.12 -0.22 2.95
N VAL A 86 12.37 0.12 3.99
CA VAL A 86 10.92 -0.16 4.09
C VAL A 86 10.17 1.14 3.94
N PHE A 87 9.24 1.17 3.01
CA PHE A 87 8.30 2.26 2.79
C PHE A 87 6.93 1.86 3.29
N VAL A 88 6.25 2.74 4.00
CA VAL A 88 4.82 2.60 4.32
C VAL A 88 4.10 3.76 3.68
N ASP A 89 3.07 3.43 2.91
CA ASP A 89 2.29 4.38 2.13
C ASP A 89 0.83 3.97 2.10
N GLU A 90 -0.02 4.86 1.62
CA GLU A 90 -1.46 4.65 1.47
C GLU A 90 -1.91 5.02 0.07
N VAL A 91 -2.84 4.25 -0.46
CA VAL A 91 -3.55 4.57 -1.69
C VAL A 91 -5.05 4.45 -1.46
N ILE A 92 -5.85 5.18 -2.20
CA ILE A 92 -7.28 4.98 -2.21
C ILE A 92 -7.56 3.73 -3.05
N GLY A 93 -8.31 2.76 -2.48
CA GLY A 93 -8.87 1.66 -3.23
C GLY A 93 -10.05 2.14 -4.07
N ARG A 94 -11.22 1.53 -3.89
CA ARG A 94 -12.46 2.03 -4.48
C ARG A 94 -13.11 3.13 -3.65
N GLN A 95 -13.13 2.96 -2.31
CA GLN A 95 -13.83 3.85 -1.36
C GLN A 95 -13.02 4.11 -0.10
N SER A 96 -12.04 3.28 0.21
CA SER A 96 -11.29 3.31 1.46
C SER A 96 -9.78 3.34 1.19
N LEU A 97 -9.02 3.77 2.20
CA LEU A 97 -7.57 3.71 2.15
C LEU A 97 -7.08 2.27 2.28
N ILE A 98 -6.07 1.96 1.52
CA ILE A 98 -5.28 0.73 1.60
C ILE A 98 -3.90 1.13 2.10
N THR A 99 -3.55 0.71 3.31
CA THR A 99 -2.21 0.92 3.86
C THR A 99 -1.34 -0.28 3.53
N TYR A 100 -0.17 -0.04 2.97
CA TYR A 100 0.74 -1.10 2.55
C TYR A 100 2.20 -0.75 2.86
N ALA A 101 3.05 -1.77 2.94
CA ALA A 101 4.49 -1.62 3.09
C ALA A 101 5.22 -2.27 1.92
N VAL A 102 6.28 -1.62 1.46
CA VAL A 102 7.16 -2.11 0.39
C VAL A 102 8.58 -2.15 0.88
N GLY A 103 9.25 -3.30 0.70
CA GLY A 103 10.69 -3.41 0.88
C GLY A 103 11.42 -3.23 -0.43
N ILE A 104 12.47 -2.42 -0.43
CA ILE A 104 13.40 -2.25 -1.55
C ILE A 104 14.80 -2.55 -1.03
N ASP A 105 15.46 -3.52 -1.63
CA ASP A 105 16.82 -3.92 -1.29
C ASP A 105 17.84 -2.78 -1.54
N ALA A 106 19.01 -2.89 -0.97
CA ALA A 106 20.07 -1.88 -1.14
C ALA A 106 20.54 -1.73 -2.59
N ASP A 107 20.34 -2.73 -3.43
CA ASP A 107 20.62 -2.72 -4.88
C ASP A 107 19.45 -2.16 -5.72
N GLY A 108 18.26 -1.98 -5.12
CA GLY A 108 17.09 -1.41 -5.75
C GLY A 108 16.02 -2.39 -6.20
N ALA A 109 16.20 -3.67 -5.98
CA ALA A 109 15.16 -4.66 -6.27
C ALA A 109 14.04 -4.61 -5.23
N LEU A 110 12.78 -4.71 -5.68
CA LEU A 110 11.64 -4.89 -4.79
C LEU A 110 11.77 -6.23 -4.08
N ARG A 111 11.81 -6.22 -2.76
CA ARG A 111 11.93 -7.42 -1.94
C ARG A 111 10.59 -8.08 -1.67
N ASN A 112 9.65 -7.30 -1.14
CA ASN A 112 8.34 -7.79 -0.74
C ASN A 112 7.33 -6.63 -0.66
N LEU A 113 6.06 -6.99 -0.77
CA LEU A 113 4.90 -6.12 -0.55
C LEU A 113 4.02 -6.73 0.54
N GLU A 114 3.66 -5.96 1.57
CA GLU A 114 2.74 -6.35 2.63
C GLU A 114 1.55 -5.40 2.68
N ILE A 115 0.35 -5.93 2.84
CA ILE A 115 -0.87 -5.12 3.06
C ILE A 115 -1.10 -5.03 4.56
N LEU A 116 -1.04 -3.81 5.11
CA LEU A 116 -1.18 -3.54 6.53
C LEU A 116 -2.64 -3.36 6.93
N ALA A 117 -3.38 -2.59 6.13
CA ALA A 117 -4.81 -2.39 6.35
C ALA A 117 -5.57 -2.38 5.03
N TYR A 118 -6.72 -3.04 5.02
CA TYR A 118 -7.63 -3.10 3.89
C TYR A 118 -9.06 -2.97 4.37
N ARG A 119 -9.74 -1.91 3.96
CA ARG A 119 -11.05 -1.52 4.48
C ARG A 119 -12.16 -1.56 3.42
N GLU A 120 -11.86 -2.16 2.27
CA GLU A 120 -12.85 -2.39 1.22
C GLU A 120 -13.68 -3.65 1.50
N SER A 121 -14.94 -3.65 1.06
CA SER A 121 -15.84 -4.81 1.22
C SER A 121 -15.51 -5.99 0.29
N HIS A 122 -14.74 -5.76 -0.78
CA HIS A 122 -14.36 -6.75 -1.79
C HIS A 122 -12.89 -6.65 -2.13
N GLY A 123 -12.29 -7.73 -2.63
CA GLY A 123 -10.92 -7.72 -3.12
C GLY A 123 -9.86 -7.99 -2.05
N GLY A 124 -10.25 -8.66 -0.96
CA GLY A 124 -9.30 -9.08 0.07
C GLY A 124 -8.16 -9.95 -0.44
N GLU A 125 -8.26 -10.46 -1.68
CA GLU A 125 -7.25 -11.23 -2.40
C GLU A 125 -5.96 -10.43 -2.66
N ILE A 126 -6.00 -9.10 -2.54
CA ILE A 126 -4.78 -8.25 -2.61
C ILE A 126 -3.75 -8.66 -1.55
N ARG A 127 -4.18 -9.30 -0.45
CA ARG A 127 -3.33 -9.86 0.60
C ARG A 127 -2.73 -11.21 0.22
N ASN A 128 -3.23 -11.83 -0.85
CA ASN A 128 -2.75 -13.15 -1.24
C ASN A 128 -1.26 -13.08 -1.61
N ALA A 129 -0.46 -13.96 -1.01
CA ALA A 129 0.98 -14.03 -1.26
C ALA A 129 1.30 -14.23 -2.74
N ALA A 130 0.47 -14.98 -3.48
CA ALA A 130 0.67 -15.18 -4.92
C ALA A 130 0.49 -13.88 -5.72
N TRP A 131 -0.43 -13.00 -5.33
CA TRP A 131 -0.58 -11.70 -5.98
C TRP A 131 0.56 -10.76 -5.60
N ARG A 132 0.88 -10.65 -4.31
CA ARG A 132 1.97 -9.80 -3.80
C ARG A 132 3.33 -10.23 -4.33
N GLY A 133 3.55 -11.52 -4.51
CA GLY A 133 4.80 -12.08 -5.05
C GLY A 133 5.12 -11.65 -6.48
N GLN A 134 4.17 -11.11 -7.24
CA GLN A 134 4.42 -10.59 -8.58
C GLN A 134 5.35 -9.36 -8.58
N PHE A 135 5.45 -8.66 -7.46
CA PHE A 135 6.30 -7.49 -7.30
C PHE A 135 7.74 -7.85 -6.97
N ALA A 136 7.99 -9.02 -6.38
CA ALA A 136 9.31 -9.42 -5.93
C ALA A 136 10.33 -9.46 -7.08
N HIS A 137 11.57 -9.01 -6.77
CA HIS A 137 12.70 -8.95 -7.70
C HIS A 137 12.54 -8.03 -8.90
N ARG A 138 11.55 -7.12 -8.88
CA ARG A 138 11.41 -6.06 -9.88
C ARG A 138 12.26 -4.87 -9.46
N ASP A 139 13.03 -4.33 -10.41
CA ASP A 139 13.95 -3.21 -10.17
C ASP A 139 13.76 -2.05 -11.17
N ALA A 140 12.88 -2.24 -12.14
CA ALA A 140 12.58 -1.26 -13.18
C ALA A 140 11.07 -0.94 -13.26
N LEU A 141 10.74 0.31 -13.52
CA LEU A 141 9.34 0.77 -13.62
C LEU A 141 8.59 0.10 -14.75
N GLU A 142 9.29 -0.25 -15.83
CA GLU A 142 8.76 -0.93 -17.01
C GLU A 142 8.28 -2.34 -16.71
N GLN A 143 8.73 -2.93 -15.60
CA GLN A 143 8.34 -4.26 -15.11
C GLN A 143 7.10 -4.23 -14.20
N LEU A 144 6.51 -3.06 -13.95
CA LEU A 144 5.39 -2.86 -13.03
C LEU A 144 4.15 -2.30 -13.77
N ARG A 145 3.91 -2.73 -15.02
CA ARG A 145 2.73 -2.30 -15.77
C ARG A 145 1.52 -3.12 -15.32
N PHE A 146 0.51 -2.41 -14.83
CA PHE A 146 -0.75 -3.05 -14.45
C PHE A 146 -1.39 -3.78 -15.63
N ARG A 147 -1.94 -4.96 -15.39
CA ARG A 147 -2.53 -5.92 -16.34
C ARG A 147 -1.53 -6.59 -17.30
N THR A 148 -0.35 -6.03 -17.48
CA THR A 148 0.70 -6.63 -18.32
C THR A 148 1.66 -7.45 -17.45
N ASP A 149 2.30 -6.82 -16.49
CA ASP A 149 3.31 -7.43 -15.64
C ASP A 149 2.73 -7.84 -14.27
N ILE A 150 1.79 -7.02 -13.76
CA ILE A 150 1.06 -7.27 -12.52
C ILE A 150 -0.40 -7.58 -12.86
N LYS A 151 -0.83 -8.79 -12.58
CA LYS A 151 -2.19 -9.26 -12.89
C LYS A 151 -3.23 -8.55 -12.02
N ASN A 152 -4.36 -8.25 -12.65
CA ASN A 152 -5.54 -7.74 -11.96
C ASN A 152 -6.14 -8.79 -11.00
N ILE A 153 -6.85 -8.30 -9.98
CA ILE A 153 -7.73 -9.11 -9.12
C ILE A 153 -9.17 -8.85 -9.57
N SER A 154 -9.88 -9.92 -9.93
CA SER A 154 -11.31 -9.85 -10.28
C SER A 154 -12.10 -9.31 -9.10
N GLY A 155 -12.95 -8.31 -9.34
CA GLY A 155 -13.70 -7.64 -8.27
C GLY A 155 -12.94 -6.57 -7.46
N ALA A 156 -11.60 -6.46 -7.65
CA ALA A 156 -10.75 -5.48 -6.97
C ALA A 156 -9.81 -4.73 -7.92
N THR A 157 -10.28 -4.39 -9.10
CA THR A 157 -9.47 -3.75 -10.14
C THR A 157 -8.82 -2.45 -9.66
N LEU A 158 -9.59 -1.55 -9.04
CA LEU A 158 -9.05 -0.27 -8.56
C LEU A 158 -8.01 -0.47 -7.44
N SER A 159 -8.26 -1.38 -6.51
CA SER A 159 -7.31 -1.67 -5.43
C SER A 159 -5.99 -2.21 -5.97
N SER A 160 -6.04 -3.19 -6.89
CA SER A 160 -4.84 -3.77 -7.48
C SER A 160 -4.10 -2.78 -8.40
N GLU A 161 -4.83 -1.93 -9.12
CA GLU A 161 -4.25 -0.88 -9.96
C GLU A 161 -3.55 0.19 -9.13
N HIS A 162 -4.23 0.74 -8.12
CA HIS A 162 -3.69 1.82 -7.31
C HIS A 162 -2.51 1.38 -6.44
N VAL A 163 -2.54 0.17 -5.89
CA VAL A 163 -1.36 -0.39 -5.18
C VAL A 163 -0.20 -0.58 -6.17
N THR A 164 -0.45 -1.07 -7.39
CA THR A 164 0.60 -1.20 -8.40
C THR A 164 1.21 0.14 -8.76
N GLN A 165 0.39 1.18 -8.93
CA GLN A 165 0.86 2.55 -9.19
C GLN A 165 1.64 3.12 -8.01
N GLY A 166 1.17 2.91 -6.78
CA GLY A 166 1.88 3.31 -5.56
C GLY A 166 3.26 2.65 -5.46
N VAL A 167 3.35 1.33 -5.68
CA VAL A 167 4.64 0.62 -5.70
C VAL A 167 5.59 1.18 -6.77
N ARG A 168 5.08 1.46 -7.99
CA ARG A 168 5.88 2.11 -9.04
C ARG A 168 6.42 3.46 -8.57
N TRP A 169 5.58 4.24 -7.92
CA TRP A 169 5.94 5.56 -7.41
C TRP A 169 7.03 5.47 -6.33
N LEU A 170 6.89 4.53 -5.38
CA LEU A 170 7.90 4.29 -4.34
C LEU A 170 9.24 3.82 -4.90
N LEU A 171 9.21 2.95 -5.93
CA LEU A 171 10.43 2.53 -6.61
C LEU A 171 11.11 3.72 -7.32
N ALA A 172 10.33 4.58 -7.98
CA ALA A 172 10.87 5.78 -8.62
C ALA A 172 11.46 6.76 -7.59
N LEU A 173 10.80 6.93 -6.43
CA LEU A 173 11.29 7.74 -5.32
C LEU A 173 12.62 7.19 -4.80
N TRP A 174 12.71 5.89 -4.56
CA TRP A 174 13.94 5.24 -4.14
C TRP A 174 15.07 5.47 -5.15
N GLN A 175 14.81 5.25 -6.44
CA GLN A 175 15.79 5.43 -7.51
C GLN A 175 16.28 6.87 -7.66
N SER A 176 15.45 7.86 -7.34
CA SER A 176 15.80 9.27 -7.47
C SER A 176 16.55 9.81 -6.26
N ALA A 177 16.29 9.29 -5.06
CA ALA A 177 16.72 9.93 -3.82
C ALA A 177 17.54 9.03 -2.88
N LEU A 178 17.45 7.72 -3.00
CA LEU A 178 18.08 6.77 -2.07
C LEU A 178 19.04 5.79 -2.76
N ARG A 179 19.03 5.75 -4.09
CA ARG A 179 19.96 4.91 -4.84
C ARG A 179 21.39 5.34 -4.55
N PRO A 180 22.27 4.43 -4.11
CA PRO A 180 23.69 4.75 -3.96
C PRO A 180 24.24 5.30 -5.27
N VAL A 181 24.92 6.45 -5.20
CA VAL A 181 25.64 6.99 -6.36
C VAL A 181 26.77 6.02 -6.67
N SER A 182 26.62 5.23 -7.74
CA SER A 182 27.68 4.36 -8.23
C SER A 182 28.80 5.25 -8.78
N GLY A 183 29.89 5.41 -8.01
CA GLY A 183 31.10 6.05 -8.51
C GLY A 183 31.59 7.27 -7.74
N ALA A 184 32.21 7.04 -6.61
CA ALA A 184 33.38 7.76 -6.18
C ALA A 184 34.42 6.69 -5.78
N GLY A 185 35.04 6.12 -6.80
CA GLY A 185 36.25 5.34 -6.70
C GLY A 185 37.40 6.17 -7.28
#